data_0cd4df2029c848f78c9df5b640859687
#
_entry.id   0cd4df2029c848f78c9df5b640859687
#
_cell.length_a   1.000
_cell.length_b   1.000
_cell.length_c   1.000
_cell.angle_alpha   90.00
_cell.angle_beta   90.00
_cell.angle_gamma   90.00
#
_symmetry.space_group_name_H-M   'P 1'
#
loop_
_entity.id
_entity.type
_entity.pdbx_description
1 polymer ?
#
loop_
_entity_poly.entity_id
_entity_poly.type
_entity_poly.pdbx_seq_one_letter_code
_entity_poly.pdbx_strand_id
1 'polypeptide(L)'
;MRRLLLIVLALTVAVALPACGGGEDESATPETVEGTLPDDGGNGGEGDAESGEAVFASAGCGGCHTLADAGSSGTIGPNLDEAGLSQEQVAEKVRVGGGGMPAFEGRLSDQEIQDVAAYVASAAGG
;
A
#
# COMPACT_ATOMS: atom_id res chain seq x y z
N MET A 1 58.99 19.23 12.34
CA MET A 1 59.06 20.63 12.81
C MET A 1 57.72 21.28 12.66
N ARG A 2 57.26 21.67 13.73
CA ARG A 2 56.48 22.82 14.20
C ARG A 2 54.97 22.61 14.16
N ARG A 3 54.52 22.27 15.34
CA ARG A 3 53.78 23.11 16.33
C ARG A 3 52.31 23.19 15.99
N LEU A 4 51.50 22.35 16.64
CA LEU A 4 50.97 22.64 17.97
C LEU A 4 50.37 24.05 18.07
N LEU A 5 49.09 24.16 17.89
CA LEU A 5 48.30 25.12 18.63
C LEU A 5 46.91 24.56 18.96
N LEU A 6 46.81 24.21 20.23
CA LEU A 6 45.58 23.96 20.94
C LEU A 6 44.79 25.25 21.03
N ILE A 7 43.57 25.27 20.58
CA ILE A 7 42.58 26.22 21.08
C ILE A 7 41.38 25.40 21.51
N VAL A 8 41.38 25.16 22.81
CA VAL A 8 40.21 24.72 23.57
C VAL A 8 39.29 25.93 23.64
N LEU A 9 38.18 25.87 22.95
CA LEU A 9 37.07 26.78 23.21
C LEU A 9 35.88 25.93 23.69
N ALA A 10 35.82 25.86 25.01
CA ALA A 10 34.66 25.33 25.71
C ALA A 10 33.49 26.28 25.48
N LEU A 11 32.55 25.89 24.65
CA LEU A 11 31.25 26.55 24.58
C LEU A 11 30.23 25.61 25.24
N THR A 12 30.03 25.88 26.52
CA THR A 12 28.91 25.29 27.29
C THR A 12 27.60 25.91 26.79
N VAL A 13 26.90 25.21 25.93
CA VAL A 13 25.52 25.56 25.63
C VAL A 13 24.65 24.88 26.68
N ALA A 14 24.19 25.65 27.63
CA ALA A 14 23.14 25.28 28.55
C ALA A 14 21.82 25.19 27.76
N VAL A 15 21.41 23.99 27.43
CA VAL A 15 20.05 23.76 26.93
C VAL A 15 19.11 23.74 28.12
N ALA A 16 18.41 24.85 28.29
CA ALA A 16 17.29 24.94 29.22
C ALA A 16 16.13 24.12 28.63
N LEU A 17 15.81 23.02 29.28
CA LEU A 17 14.58 22.26 29.05
C LEU A 17 13.41 23.06 29.61
N PRO A 18 12.39 23.43 28.85
CA PRO A 18 11.12 23.82 29.45
C PRO A 18 10.44 22.55 29.96
N ALA A 19 10.36 22.42 31.25
CA ALA A 19 9.46 21.54 31.92
C ALA A 19 8.04 22.03 31.63
N CYS A 20 7.35 21.39 30.72
CA CYS A 20 5.90 21.54 30.60
C CYS A 20 5.29 20.57 31.60
N GLY A 21 5.08 21.09 32.78
CA GLY A 21 4.28 20.45 33.79
C GLY A 21 2.83 20.81 33.58
N GLY A 22 1.97 19.95 34.08
CA GLY A 22 0.60 20.28 34.36
C GLY A 22 -0.37 19.54 33.43
N GLY A 23 -0.78 18.42 33.96
CA GLY A 23 -1.98 17.77 33.54
C GLY A 23 -3.17 18.65 33.84
N GLU A 24 -4.17 18.44 33.15
CA GLU A 24 -5.55 18.44 33.58
C GLU A 24 -6.21 17.36 32.78
N ASP A 25 -6.76 16.44 33.51
CA ASP A 25 -7.72 15.45 33.05
C ASP A 25 -8.84 16.17 32.31
N GLU A 26 -8.67 16.30 31.01
CA GLU A 26 -9.81 16.51 30.15
C GLU A 26 -10.17 15.17 29.57
N SER A 27 -11.19 14.58 30.17
CA SER A 27 -11.96 13.49 29.63
C SER A 27 -12.36 13.86 28.20
N ALA A 28 -11.44 13.60 27.27
CA ALA A 28 -11.77 13.58 25.88
C ALA A 28 -12.69 12.37 25.68
N THR A 29 -13.98 12.61 25.74
CA THR A 29 -14.93 11.77 25.02
C THR A 29 -14.33 11.61 23.62
N PRO A 30 -14.21 10.40 23.11
CA PRO A 30 -13.88 10.23 21.71
C PRO A 30 -14.98 10.91 20.92
N GLU A 31 -14.70 12.12 20.44
CA GLU A 31 -15.47 12.63 19.33
C GLU A 31 -15.30 11.59 18.26
N THR A 32 -16.39 10.92 17.98
CA THR A 32 -16.57 10.15 16.77
C THR A 32 -16.21 11.11 15.64
N VAL A 33 -14.98 11.02 15.17
CA VAL A 33 -14.62 11.59 13.88
C VAL A 33 -15.45 10.80 12.90
N GLU A 34 -16.62 11.33 12.56
CA GLU A 34 -17.28 10.99 11.31
C GLU A 34 -16.40 11.54 10.18
N GLY A 35 -15.18 10.97 10.07
CA GLY A 35 -14.59 10.87 8.79
C GLY A 35 -15.49 9.89 8.06
N THR A 36 -16.18 10.36 7.07
CA THR A 36 -16.74 9.53 6.04
C THR A 36 -15.55 8.75 5.48
N LEU A 37 -15.34 7.57 6.05
CA LEU A 37 -14.64 6.53 5.32
C LEU A 37 -15.43 6.44 4.00
N PRO A 38 -14.79 6.42 2.84
CA PRO A 38 -15.52 6.06 1.62
C PRO A 38 -16.30 4.83 2.00
N ASP A 39 -17.59 4.91 1.77
CA ASP A 39 -18.58 3.91 2.13
C ASP A 39 -18.02 2.56 1.67
N ASP A 40 -17.46 1.83 2.62
CA ASP A 40 -17.13 0.44 2.47
C ASP A 40 -18.49 -0.28 2.45
N GLY A 41 -19.20 -0.01 1.38
CA GLY A 41 -20.43 -0.66 1.02
C GLY A 41 -20.10 -2.13 0.81
N GLY A 42 -19.98 -2.83 1.92
CA GLY A 42 -19.80 -4.26 1.98
C GLY A 42 -20.86 -4.99 1.22
N ASN A 43 -20.68 -5.08 -0.08
CA ASN A 43 -21.32 -6.05 -0.93
C ASN A 43 -20.19 -6.96 -1.43
N GLY A 44 -20.03 -8.12 -0.80
CA GLY A 44 -18.99 -9.07 -1.15
C GLY A 44 -19.08 -9.48 -2.62
N GLY A 45 -18.33 -8.77 -3.46
CA GLY A 45 -18.28 -9.06 -4.90
C GLY A 45 -17.76 -7.93 -5.78
N GLU A 46 -17.86 -6.68 -5.38
CA GLU A 46 -17.32 -5.55 -6.14
C GLU A 46 -16.06 -5.04 -5.46
N GLY A 47 -14.90 -5.27 -6.07
CA GLY A 47 -13.64 -4.68 -5.64
C GLY A 47 -13.57 -3.21 -6.07
N ASP A 48 -12.79 -2.43 -5.34
CA ASP A 48 -12.46 -1.05 -5.65
C ASP A 48 -11.19 -1.00 -6.51
N ALA A 49 -11.31 -0.51 -7.75
CA ALA A 49 -10.19 -0.50 -8.69
C ALA A 49 -9.08 0.48 -8.28
N GLU A 50 -9.40 1.59 -7.62
CA GLU A 50 -8.39 2.57 -7.15
C GLU A 50 -7.55 1.96 -6.02
N SER A 51 -8.19 1.30 -5.06
CA SER A 51 -7.51 0.51 -4.03
C SER A 51 -6.72 -0.64 -4.65
N GLY A 52 -7.25 -1.26 -5.69
CA GLY A 52 -6.63 -2.35 -6.42
C GLY A 52 -5.32 -1.98 -7.11
N GLU A 53 -5.18 -0.76 -7.63
CA GLU A 53 -3.91 -0.25 -8.16
C GLU A 53 -2.81 -0.28 -7.09
N ALA A 54 -3.13 0.20 -5.88
CA ALA A 54 -2.19 0.18 -4.77
C ALA A 54 -1.81 -1.25 -4.37
N VAL A 55 -2.76 -2.18 -4.37
CA VAL A 55 -2.51 -3.60 -4.11
C VAL A 55 -1.62 -4.21 -5.20
N PHE A 56 -1.89 -3.92 -6.47
CA PHE A 56 -1.08 -4.39 -7.61
C PHE A 56 0.39 -3.99 -7.46
N ALA A 57 0.63 -2.74 -7.10
CA ALA A 57 1.98 -2.22 -6.87
C ALA A 57 2.64 -2.86 -5.65
N SER A 58 1.95 -2.88 -4.51
CA SER A 58 2.52 -3.35 -3.23
C SER A 58 2.74 -4.87 -3.19
N ALA A 59 1.88 -5.64 -3.82
CA ALA A 59 2.03 -7.10 -3.94
C ALA A 59 3.05 -7.52 -5.01
N GLY A 60 3.56 -6.56 -5.81
CA GLY A 60 4.61 -6.80 -6.78
C GLY A 60 4.15 -7.53 -8.05
N CYS A 61 2.88 -7.43 -8.41
CA CYS A 61 2.30 -8.09 -9.58
C CYS A 61 3.00 -7.71 -10.90
N GLY A 62 3.38 -6.42 -11.04
CA GLY A 62 4.08 -5.87 -12.19
C GLY A 62 5.48 -6.44 -12.43
N GLY A 63 6.07 -7.11 -11.43
CA GLY A 63 7.35 -7.80 -11.59
C GLY A 63 7.27 -9.01 -12.53
N CYS A 64 6.10 -9.59 -12.67
CA CYS A 64 5.83 -10.75 -13.51
C CYS A 64 4.90 -10.45 -14.69
N HIS A 65 3.97 -9.52 -14.54
CA HIS A 65 2.94 -9.21 -15.52
C HIS A 65 3.18 -7.87 -16.22
N THR A 66 2.84 -7.83 -17.52
CA THR A 66 2.65 -6.58 -18.25
C THR A 66 1.24 -6.07 -18.01
N LEU A 67 1.12 -4.81 -17.64
CA LEU A 67 -0.12 -4.05 -17.58
C LEU A 67 0.22 -2.58 -17.84
N ALA A 68 -0.22 -2.05 -18.96
CA ALA A 68 0.13 -0.70 -19.43
C ALA A 68 -0.34 0.38 -18.46
N ASP A 69 -1.53 0.24 -17.91
CA ASP A 69 -2.12 1.16 -16.94
C ASP A 69 -1.24 1.32 -15.69
N ALA A 70 -0.68 0.21 -15.18
CA ALA A 70 0.26 0.20 -14.06
C ALA A 70 1.70 0.57 -14.46
N GLY A 71 1.98 0.86 -15.73
CA GLY A 71 3.33 1.07 -16.24
C GLY A 71 4.25 -0.15 -16.10
N SER A 72 3.69 -1.34 -15.96
CA SER A 72 4.46 -2.57 -15.75
C SER A 72 4.75 -3.31 -17.06
N SER A 73 5.89 -3.99 -17.10
CA SER A 73 6.39 -4.69 -18.31
C SER A 73 6.98 -6.07 -17.99
N GLY A 74 6.51 -6.72 -16.92
CA GLY A 74 6.93 -8.06 -16.56
C GLY A 74 6.52 -9.08 -17.63
N THR A 75 7.43 -10.01 -17.96
CA THR A 75 7.24 -11.00 -19.04
C THR A 75 7.26 -12.45 -18.53
N ILE A 76 7.28 -12.66 -17.23
CA ILE A 76 7.27 -14.00 -16.63
C ILE A 76 5.84 -14.58 -16.66
N GLY A 77 4.86 -13.75 -16.36
CA GLY A 77 3.44 -14.07 -16.46
C GLY A 77 2.83 -13.58 -17.77
N PRO A 78 1.54 -13.89 -18.02
CA PRO A 78 0.84 -13.39 -19.19
C PRO A 78 0.72 -11.87 -19.19
N ASN A 79 0.63 -11.30 -20.39
CA ASN A 79 0.28 -9.89 -20.59
C ASN A 79 -1.20 -9.71 -20.21
N LEU A 80 -1.44 -8.88 -19.19
CA LEU A 80 -2.80 -8.65 -18.68
C LEU A 80 -3.63 -7.76 -19.58
N ASP A 81 -2.99 -6.85 -20.36
CA ASP A 81 -3.69 -6.00 -21.32
C ASP A 81 -4.43 -6.82 -22.39
N GLU A 82 -3.94 -8.02 -22.68
CA GLU A 82 -4.48 -8.91 -23.70
C GLU A 82 -5.30 -10.08 -23.13
N ALA A 83 -5.33 -10.21 -21.80
CA ALA A 83 -5.86 -11.42 -21.17
C ALA A 83 -7.40 -11.52 -21.24
N GLY A 84 -8.10 -10.40 -21.30
CA GLY A 84 -9.58 -10.36 -21.42
C GLY A 84 -10.31 -11.10 -20.30
N LEU A 85 -9.77 -11.07 -19.09
CA LEU A 85 -10.30 -11.80 -17.93
C LEU A 85 -11.37 -10.98 -17.20
N SER A 86 -12.41 -11.66 -16.72
CA SER A 86 -13.36 -11.04 -15.80
C SER A 86 -12.75 -10.87 -14.41
N GLN A 87 -13.33 -9.97 -13.60
CA GLN A 87 -12.89 -9.76 -12.23
C GLN A 87 -12.88 -11.07 -11.43
N GLU A 88 -13.89 -11.91 -11.55
CA GLU A 88 -13.96 -13.18 -10.82
C GLU A 88 -12.84 -14.14 -11.22
N GLN A 89 -12.49 -14.16 -12.52
CA GLN A 89 -11.41 -15.00 -13.01
C GLN A 89 -10.05 -14.52 -12.48
N VAL A 90 -9.87 -13.21 -12.42
CA VAL A 90 -8.65 -12.61 -11.83
C VAL A 90 -8.60 -12.89 -10.34
N ALA A 91 -9.69 -12.65 -9.59
CA ALA A 91 -9.77 -12.90 -8.17
C ALA A 91 -9.43 -14.35 -7.81
N GLU A 92 -10.03 -15.30 -8.54
CA GLU A 92 -9.74 -16.73 -8.34
C GLU A 92 -8.27 -17.04 -8.63
N LYS A 93 -7.72 -16.49 -9.70
CA LYS A 93 -6.31 -16.71 -10.06
C LYS A 93 -5.35 -16.12 -9.04
N VAL A 94 -5.64 -14.94 -8.51
CA VAL A 94 -4.84 -14.31 -7.45
C VAL A 94 -4.92 -15.13 -6.18
N ARG A 95 -6.10 -15.62 -5.82
CA ARG A 95 -6.30 -16.44 -4.63
C ARG A 95 -5.48 -17.72 -4.67
N VAL A 96 -5.63 -18.52 -5.73
CA VAL A 96 -5.06 -19.87 -5.81
C VAL A 96 -3.68 -19.94 -6.47
N GLY A 97 -3.30 -18.95 -7.28
CA GLY A 97 -2.04 -18.95 -8.02
C GLY A 97 -1.99 -20.02 -9.11
N GLY A 98 -0.79 -20.55 -9.35
CA GLY A 98 -0.52 -21.63 -10.31
C GLY A 98 0.20 -21.20 -11.57
N GLY A 99 0.92 -22.14 -12.22
CA GLY A 99 1.71 -21.83 -13.41
C GLY A 99 2.94 -20.95 -13.13
N GLY A 100 3.47 -20.98 -11.91
CA GLY A 100 4.55 -20.12 -11.45
C GLY A 100 4.09 -18.87 -10.70
N MET A 101 2.82 -18.51 -10.76
CA MET A 101 2.22 -17.45 -9.96
C MET A 101 2.00 -17.95 -8.52
N PRO A 102 2.48 -17.25 -7.49
CA PRO A 102 2.21 -17.63 -6.11
C PRO A 102 0.73 -17.46 -5.77
N ALA A 103 0.22 -18.26 -4.81
CA ALA A 103 -1.07 -18.03 -4.20
C ALA A 103 -0.99 -16.84 -3.25
N PHE A 104 -2.00 -15.97 -3.27
CA PHE A 104 -2.09 -14.81 -2.38
C PHE A 104 -3.13 -14.99 -1.28
N GLU A 105 -3.88 -16.08 -1.27
CA GLU A 105 -4.73 -16.45 -0.15
C GLU A 105 -3.92 -16.50 1.15
N GLY A 106 -4.41 -15.80 2.19
CA GLY A 106 -3.70 -15.65 3.47
C GLY A 106 -2.52 -14.67 3.46
N ARG A 107 -2.18 -14.07 2.30
CA ARG A 107 -1.19 -12.99 2.15
C ARG A 107 -1.86 -11.64 1.88
N LEU A 108 -2.93 -11.65 1.16
CA LEU A 108 -3.85 -10.54 0.95
C LEU A 108 -5.18 -10.90 1.63
N SER A 109 -5.90 -9.90 2.10
CA SER A 109 -7.27 -10.06 2.55
C SER A 109 -8.20 -10.36 1.38
N ASP A 110 -9.38 -10.89 1.65
CA ASP A 110 -10.38 -11.13 0.60
C ASP A 110 -10.76 -9.85 -0.14
N GLN A 111 -10.83 -8.71 0.58
CA GLN A 111 -11.10 -7.42 -0.02
C GLN A 111 -9.98 -6.98 -0.96
N GLU A 112 -8.72 -7.05 -0.54
CA GLU A 112 -7.58 -6.72 -1.41
C GLU A 112 -7.52 -7.59 -2.66
N ILE A 113 -7.92 -8.85 -2.56
CA ILE A 113 -8.02 -9.75 -3.73
C ILE A 113 -9.11 -9.27 -4.68
N GLN A 114 -10.27 -8.84 -4.17
CA GLN A 114 -11.34 -8.28 -5.00
C GLN A 114 -10.93 -6.95 -5.63
N ASP A 115 -10.26 -6.08 -4.88
CA ASP A 115 -9.81 -4.77 -5.35
C ASP A 115 -8.80 -4.91 -6.49
N VAL A 116 -7.76 -5.72 -6.31
CA VAL A 116 -6.76 -5.93 -7.38
C VAL A 116 -7.39 -6.61 -8.59
N ALA A 117 -8.38 -7.47 -8.39
CA ALA A 117 -9.11 -8.10 -9.49
C ALA A 117 -9.97 -7.10 -10.27
N ALA A 118 -10.64 -6.19 -9.57
CA ALA A 118 -11.39 -5.09 -10.20
C ALA A 118 -10.46 -4.17 -10.99
N TYR A 119 -9.32 -3.80 -10.42
CA TYR A 119 -8.32 -3.00 -11.11
C TYR A 119 -7.84 -3.64 -12.40
N VAL A 120 -7.36 -4.88 -12.33
CA VAL A 120 -6.85 -5.61 -13.51
C VAL A 120 -7.93 -5.76 -14.57
N ALA A 121 -9.16 -6.13 -14.20
CA ALA A 121 -10.25 -6.31 -15.15
C ALA A 121 -10.64 -4.99 -15.83
N SER A 122 -10.62 -3.87 -15.11
CA SER A 122 -10.92 -2.54 -15.67
C SER A 122 -9.80 -2.03 -16.57
N ALA A 123 -8.54 -2.18 -16.16
CA ALA A 123 -7.38 -1.73 -16.90
C ALA A 123 -7.18 -2.51 -18.21
N ALA A 124 -7.46 -3.81 -18.21
CA ALA A 124 -7.36 -4.68 -19.40
C ALA A 124 -8.53 -4.51 -20.38
N GLY A 125 -9.60 -3.85 -20.00
CA GLY A 125 -10.80 -3.64 -20.82
C GLY A 125 -10.90 -2.25 -21.44
N GLY A 126 -9.90 -1.36 -21.20
CA GLY A 126 -9.87 0.02 -21.67
C GLY A 126 -9.41 0.20 -23.11
#